data_4b77033edfa0f174ced32db446c7ecff
#
_entry.id   4b77033edfa0f174ced32db446c7ecff
#
_cell.length_a   1.000
_cell.length_b   1.000
_cell.length_c   1.000
_cell.angle_alpha   90.00
_cell.angle_beta   90.00
_cell.angle_gamma   90.00
#
_symmetry.space_group_name_H-M   'P 1'
#
loop_
_entity.id
_entity.type
_entity.pdbx_description
1 polymer ?
#
loop_
_entity_poly.entity_id
_entity_poly.type
_entity_poly.pdbx_seq_one_letter_code
_entity_poly.pdbx_strand_id
1 'polypeptide(L)'
;MKKSIVLRAGLAACICAGFACVGTEGDAAPSLARPGADIAGEQPRSEIGVEDQIPRYQQAGDDAQFTIENFILEAPDLNLDKKELTRILEEGMGEYRTMAQLRRTVDALTSYCRSHGYPAAAVYLPPQESADGVVVLRVLPGRYGEIAIENNSRLKTPVARRIIAGLKADDIITTEKLEMALYAVSDATGARAVGVLSPGTAFGTSKLTVRIEDSKESNTVFYVENYGSPSTGRYRYGLQETVYNASGEGDKVSAGTLISNGSLRNFYANYETVVGHGGTTLGVGVSRMNYRVGGELAKIGAEGNSLTLTVFGQAPLYHLTERSLLFRYGYNYRNLNDDITGYDLKGKKHTHSIYAGLVGMQQMQGGLTLNYSTNLTIGKLGLDSAYTRVLGALNHTEEGSYLKLEADATAVQRLGNMTDFLFKLSGQMASRNLDSSEEFY
;
A
#
# COMPACT_ATOMS: atom_id res chain seq x y z
N MET A 1 -11.14 35.95 -8.89
CA MET A 1 -10.52 34.65 -8.63
C MET A 1 -10.95 33.68 -9.75
N LYS A 2 -10.13 33.53 -10.78
CA LYS A 2 -10.34 32.47 -11.80
C LYS A 2 -9.72 31.20 -11.26
N LYS A 3 -10.55 30.23 -10.88
CA LYS A 3 -10.11 28.86 -10.59
C LYS A 3 -9.83 28.17 -11.92
N SER A 4 -8.57 27.93 -12.23
CA SER A 4 -8.25 27.06 -13.36
C SER A 4 -8.38 25.61 -12.91
N ILE A 5 -9.42 24.92 -13.41
CA ILE A 5 -9.58 23.48 -13.27
C ILE A 5 -9.00 22.89 -14.55
N VAL A 6 -7.86 22.22 -14.47
CA VAL A 6 -7.33 21.44 -15.58
C VAL A 6 -7.69 19.98 -15.34
N LEU A 7 -8.73 19.52 -15.98
CA LEU A 7 -9.12 18.11 -16.01
C LEU A 7 -8.61 17.53 -17.34
N ARG A 8 -7.62 16.66 -17.31
CA ARG A 8 -7.22 15.89 -18.49
C ARG A 8 -7.64 14.43 -18.27
N ALA A 9 -8.68 14.02 -19.00
CA ALA A 9 -9.04 12.62 -19.13
C ALA A 9 -8.29 12.06 -20.34
N GLY A 10 -7.27 11.27 -20.10
CA GLY A 10 -6.59 10.50 -21.15
C GLY A 10 -7.21 9.11 -21.22
N LEU A 11 -8.03 8.84 -22.24
CA LEU A 11 -8.51 7.49 -22.54
C LEU A 11 -7.38 6.75 -23.26
N ALA A 12 -6.55 6.02 -22.52
CA ALA A 12 -5.60 5.09 -23.11
C ALA A 12 -6.15 3.67 -22.97
N ALA A 13 -6.87 3.22 -24.00
CA ALA A 13 -7.19 1.80 -24.12
C ALA A 13 -5.95 1.07 -24.61
N CYS A 14 -5.22 0.42 -23.72
CA CYS A 14 -4.09 -0.42 -24.08
C CYS A 14 -4.51 -1.89 -24.01
N ILE A 15 -4.55 -2.51 -25.18
CA ILE A 15 -4.57 -3.97 -25.29
C ILE A 15 -3.12 -4.41 -25.07
N CYS A 16 -2.80 -4.85 -23.87
CA CYS A 16 -1.48 -5.38 -23.54
C CYS A 16 -1.31 -6.79 -24.11
N ALA A 17 -1.03 -6.87 -25.41
CA ALA A 17 -0.26 -7.94 -25.99
C ALA A 17 1.16 -7.38 -26.15
N GLY A 18 1.98 -7.43 -25.11
CA GLY A 18 3.44 -7.34 -25.19
C GLY A 18 4.09 -6.11 -25.84
N PHE A 19 3.46 -4.91 -25.91
CA PHE A 19 4.09 -3.70 -26.47
C PHE A 19 3.70 -2.43 -25.72
N ALA A 20 4.69 -1.56 -25.52
CA ALA A 20 4.59 -0.28 -24.85
C ALA A 20 3.70 0.73 -25.59
N CYS A 21 2.83 1.42 -24.88
CA CYS A 21 1.93 2.44 -25.44
C CYS A 21 2.62 3.79 -25.64
N VAL A 22 2.23 4.45 -26.72
CA VAL A 22 2.68 5.80 -27.15
C VAL A 22 1.77 6.85 -26.51
N GLY A 23 2.34 7.78 -25.74
CA GLY A 23 1.63 8.94 -25.16
C GLY A 23 1.81 10.19 -26.02
N THR A 24 0.81 11.06 -26.03
CA THR A 24 0.74 12.32 -26.79
C THR A 24 1.48 13.48 -26.09
N GLU A 25 2.05 14.35 -26.89
CA GLU A 25 2.98 15.44 -26.55
C GLU A 25 2.36 16.58 -25.71
N GLY A 26 3.13 17.05 -24.75
CA GLY A 26 3.00 18.35 -24.10
C GLY A 26 4.38 18.80 -23.66
N ASP A 27 4.83 19.98 -24.15
CA ASP A 27 6.11 20.59 -23.79
C ASP A 27 6.10 21.08 -22.35
N ALA A 28 6.79 20.34 -21.47
CA ALA A 28 6.87 20.73 -20.08
C ALA A 28 8.15 20.21 -19.41
N ALA A 29 8.59 20.87 -18.35
CA ALA A 29 9.74 20.46 -17.56
C ALA A 29 9.56 19.01 -17.06
N PRO A 30 10.62 18.20 -17.03
CA PRO A 30 10.48 16.78 -16.68
C PRO A 30 9.90 16.60 -15.29
N SER A 31 8.77 15.91 -15.22
CA SER A 31 8.10 15.61 -13.96
C SER A 31 9.05 14.82 -13.05
N LEU A 32 9.10 15.21 -11.79
CA LEU A 32 9.80 14.49 -10.72
C LEU A 32 8.95 13.31 -10.19
N ALA A 33 7.94 12.86 -10.93
CA ALA A 33 7.29 11.59 -10.66
C ALA A 33 8.38 10.51 -10.57
N ARG A 34 8.33 9.68 -9.56
CA ARG A 34 9.30 8.60 -9.36
C ARG A 34 9.34 7.78 -10.65
N PRO A 35 10.44 7.78 -11.40
CA PRO A 35 10.55 6.98 -12.60
C PRO A 35 10.39 5.52 -12.19
N GLY A 36 9.57 4.75 -12.90
CA GLY A 36 9.32 3.35 -12.57
C GLY A 36 8.34 3.10 -11.43
N ALA A 37 7.59 4.12 -10.95
CA ALA A 37 6.56 3.93 -9.94
C ALA A 37 5.42 2.98 -10.41
N ASP A 38 5.25 2.88 -11.72
CA ASP A 38 4.28 1.96 -12.33
C ASP A 38 4.80 0.51 -12.44
N ILE A 39 6.09 0.27 -12.18
CA ILE A 39 6.69 -1.06 -12.10
C ILE A 39 6.74 -1.45 -10.61
N ALA A 40 5.57 -1.66 -10.02
CA ALA A 40 5.49 -2.27 -8.72
C ALA A 40 5.94 -3.73 -8.85
N GLY A 41 7.12 -4.06 -8.32
CA GLY A 41 7.49 -5.44 -8.08
C GLY A 41 6.39 -6.10 -7.23
N GLU A 42 6.05 -7.36 -7.51
CA GLU A 42 5.11 -8.10 -6.68
C GLU A 42 5.57 -7.99 -5.21
N GLN A 43 4.74 -7.36 -4.40
CA GLN A 43 4.98 -7.34 -2.97
C GLN A 43 4.84 -8.77 -2.44
N PRO A 44 5.74 -9.22 -1.56
CA PRO A 44 5.63 -10.54 -0.97
C PRO A 44 4.29 -10.63 -0.22
N ARG A 45 3.45 -11.60 -0.59
CA ARG A 45 2.16 -11.83 0.07
C ARG A 45 2.41 -12.47 1.43
N SER A 46 1.86 -11.88 2.48
CA SER A 46 1.80 -12.52 3.79
C SER A 46 0.76 -13.65 3.78
N GLU A 47 1.00 -14.70 4.55
CA GLU A 47 0.06 -15.83 4.68
C GLU A 47 -0.26 -16.11 6.14
N ILE A 48 -1.52 -16.49 6.38
CA ILE A 48 -1.98 -16.97 7.67
C ILE A 48 -2.23 -18.48 7.54
N GLY A 49 -1.44 -19.29 8.25
CA GLY A 49 -1.66 -20.71 8.42
C GLY A 49 -2.43 -20.97 9.72
N VAL A 50 -3.46 -21.78 9.68
CA VAL A 50 -4.20 -22.25 10.87
C VAL A 50 -4.06 -23.75 11.00
N GLU A 51 -3.46 -24.19 12.10
CA GLU A 51 -3.45 -25.62 12.47
C GLU A 51 -4.74 -25.92 13.22
N ASP A 52 -5.44 -27.00 12.82
CA ASP A 52 -6.75 -27.36 13.38
C ASP A 52 -6.71 -27.56 14.88
N GLN A 53 -7.53 -26.76 15.59
CA GLN A 53 -7.62 -26.75 17.05
C GLN A 53 -8.83 -27.53 17.58
N ILE A 54 -9.66 -28.11 16.70
CA ILE A 54 -10.90 -28.76 17.14
C ILE A 54 -10.54 -30.09 17.81
N PRO A 55 -10.83 -30.26 19.12
CA PRO A 55 -10.75 -31.57 19.74
C PRO A 55 -11.67 -32.51 18.94
N ARG A 56 -11.09 -33.54 18.32
CA ARG A 56 -11.90 -34.61 17.72
C ARG A 56 -12.59 -35.33 18.86
N TYR A 57 -13.85 -34.99 19.12
CA TYR A 57 -14.68 -35.69 20.06
C TYR A 57 -14.73 -37.17 19.62
N GLN A 58 -14.36 -38.07 20.53
CA GLN A 58 -14.53 -39.50 20.34
C GLN A 58 -15.99 -39.83 20.06
N GLN A 59 -16.22 -40.69 19.10
CA GLN A 59 -17.50 -41.16 18.60
C GLN A 59 -18.40 -41.68 19.75
N ALA A 60 -19.30 -40.85 20.25
CA ALA A 60 -20.54 -41.36 20.81
C ALA A 60 -21.46 -41.71 19.64
N GLY A 61 -22.10 -42.86 19.66
CA GLY A 61 -22.82 -43.49 18.54
C GLY A 61 -23.60 -42.49 17.68
N ASP A 62 -23.26 -42.41 16.40
CA ASP A 62 -23.80 -41.48 15.42
C ASP A 62 -25.30 -41.72 15.09
N ASP A 63 -25.92 -42.77 15.64
CA ASP A 63 -27.25 -43.26 15.30
C ASP A 63 -28.39 -42.68 16.17
N ALA A 64 -28.08 -41.99 17.29
CA ALA A 64 -29.09 -41.42 18.14
C ALA A 64 -29.75 -40.22 17.42
N GLN A 65 -31.07 -40.29 17.21
CA GLN A 65 -31.88 -39.24 16.65
C GLN A 65 -32.52 -38.41 17.80
N PHE A 66 -32.53 -37.11 17.64
CA PHE A 66 -33.13 -36.15 18.57
C PHE A 66 -33.75 -34.98 17.82
N THR A 67 -34.64 -34.23 18.46
CA THR A 67 -35.24 -33.06 17.90
C THR A 67 -34.50 -31.83 18.36
N ILE A 68 -34.22 -30.91 17.43
CA ILE A 68 -33.66 -29.58 17.74
C ILE A 68 -34.73 -28.56 17.38
N GLU A 69 -35.39 -28.00 18.40
CA GLU A 69 -36.41 -26.98 18.24
C GLU A 69 -35.81 -25.57 18.18
N ASN A 70 -34.68 -25.34 18.91
CA ASN A 70 -34.04 -24.04 18.94
C ASN A 70 -32.54 -24.16 19.27
N PHE A 71 -31.77 -23.15 18.81
CA PHE A 71 -30.39 -22.96 19.21
C PHE A 71 -30.23 -21.66 20.03
N ILE A 72 -29.42 -21.74 21.08
CA ILE A 72 -28.92 -20.60 21.81
C ILE A 72 -27.45 -20.47 21.44
N LEU A 73 -27.08 -19.39 20.72
CA LEU A 73 -25.70 -19.09 20.37
C LEU A 73 -25.11 -18.12 21.41
N GLU A 74 -24.27 -18.63 22.30
CA GLU A 74 -23.48 -17.80 23.22
C GLU A 74 -22.20 -17.35 22.50
N ALA A 75 -22.16 -16.09 22.08
CA ALA A 75 -21.03 -15.50 21.39
C ALA A 75 -20.61 -14.20 22.09
N PRO A 76 -19.29 -13.91 22.19
CA PRO A 76 -18.86 -12.56 22.52
C PRO A 76 -19.34 -11.58 21.45
N ASP A 77 -19.27 -10.28 21.73
CA ASP A 77 -19.64 -9.25 20.75
C ASP A 77 -18.60 -9.21 19.60
N LEU A 78 -18.89 -9.98 18.55
CA LEU A 78 -18.12 -10.07 17.33
C LEU A 78 -18.86 -9.31 16.22
N ASN A 79 -18.11 -8.66 15.34
CA ASN A 79 -18.65 -7.98 14.17
C ASN A 79 -19.04 -9.00 13.07
N LEU A 80 -20.10 -9.77 13.32
CA LEU A 80 -20.65 -10.78 12.41
C LEU A 80 -22.08 -10.43 12.03
N ASP A 81 -22.50 -10.82 10.83
CA ASP A 81 -23.89 -10.63 10.40
C ASP A 81 -24.81 -11.61 11.13
N LYS A 82 -25.64 -11.07 12.03
CA LYS A 82 -26.58 -11.83 12.83
C LYS A 82 -27.62 -12.58 11.98
N LYS A 83 -28.01 -12.03 10.82
CA LYS A 83 -28.97 -12.68 9.92
C LYS A 83 -28.41 -13.95 9.34
N GLU A 84 -27.13 -13.92 8.93
CA GLU A 84 -26.48 -15.09 8.37
C GLU A 84 -26.23 -16.16 9.44
N LEU A 85 -25.84 -15.75 10.65
CA LEU A 85 -25.73 -16.68 11.78
C LEU A 85 -27.08 -17.36 12.08
N THR A 86 -28.17 -16.60 12.09
CA THR A 86 -29.52 -17.14 12.29
C THR A 86 -29.89 -18.13 11.18
N ARG A 87 -29.61 -17.81 9.91
CA ARG A 87 -29.86 -18.70 8.78
C ARG A 87 -29.15 -20.05 8.92
N ILE A 88 -27.86 -20.03 9.31
CA ILE A 88 -27.08 -21.24 9.51
C ILE A 88 -27.67 -22.09 10.66
N LEU A 89 -28.13 -21.44 11.72
CA LEU A 89 -28.75 -22.13 12.86
C LEU A 89 -30.10 -22.76 12.45
N GLU A 90 -30.96 -22.01 11.74
CA GLU A 90 -32.25 -22.49 11.25
C GLU A 90 -32.14 -23.73 10.36
N GLU A 91 -31.10 -23.81 9.50
CA GLU A 91 -30.80 -24.99 8.68
C GLU A 91 -30.44 -26.23 9.53
N GLY A 92 -29.95 -26.02 10.74
CA GLY A 92 -29.62 -27.06 11.71
C GLY A 92 -30.80 -27.59 12.50
N MET A 93 -31.93 -26.86 12.56
CA MET A 93 -33.12 -27.24 13.33
C MET A 93 -33.90 -28.38 12.66
N GLY A 94 -34.74 -29.07 13.39
CA GLY A 94 -35.71 -30.02 12.89
C GLY A 94 -35.78 -31.32 13.70
N GLU A 95 -36.73 -32.14 13.32
CA GLU A 95 -36.96 -33.48 13.88
C GLU A 95 -35.94 -34.50 13.32
N TYR A 96 -35.67 -35.56 14.09
CA TYR A 96 -34.80 -36.68 13.69
C TYR A 96 -33.36 -36.25 13.30
N ARG A 97 -32.83 -35.22 13.97
CA ARG A 97 -31.44 -34.80 13.77
C ARG A 97 -30.46 -35.79 14.40
N THR A 98 -29.32 -35.95 13.76
CA THR A 98 -28.21 -36.79 14.26
C THR A 98 -27.07 -35.94 14.78
N MET A 99 -26.17 -36.50 15.60
CA MET A 99 -24.96 -35.84 16.05
C MET A 99 -24.07 -35.41 14.87
N ALA A 100 -24.07 -36.19 13.79
CA ALA A 100 -23.34 -35.83 12.57
C ALA A 100 -23.90 -34.53 11.91
N GLN A 101 -25.22 -34.33 11.92
CA GLN A 101 -25.86 -33.13 11.40
C GLN A 101 -25.61 -31.95 12.31
N LEU A 102 -25.67 -32.09 13.63
CA LEU A 102 -25.32 -31.06 14.59
C LEU A 102 -23.87 -30.59 14.41
N ARG A 103 -22.93 -31.52 14.23
CA ARG A 103 -21.53 -31.19 13.92
C ARG A 103 -21.39 -30.38 12.64
N ARG A 104 -22.15 -30.68 11.58
CA ARG A 104 -22.15 -29.87 10.35
C ARG A 104 -22.57 -28.42 10.60
N THR A 105 -23.57 -28.21 11.45
CA THR A 105 -23.99 -26.84 11.85
C THR A 105 -22.87 -26.12 12.63
N VAL A 106 -22.21 -26.79 13.55
CA VAL A 106 -21.04 -26.28 14.30
C VAL A 106 -19.89 -25.93 13.36
N ASP A 107 -19.58 -26.82 12.40
CA ASP A 107 -18.51 -26.60 11.40
C ASP A 107 -18.87 -25.46 10.45
N ALA A 108 -20.12 -25.33 10.05
CA ALA A 108 -20.59 -24.20 9.22
C ALA A 108 -20.45 -22.86 9.94
N LEU A 109 -20.85 -22.78 11.21
CA LEU A 109 -20.68 -21.59 12.05
C LEU A 109 -19.19 -21.26 12.25
N THR A 110 -18.35 -22.27 12.51
CA THR A 110 -16.91 -22.09 12.65
C THR A 110 -16.29 -21.54 11.37
N SER A 111 -16.66 -22.13 10.23
CA SER A 111 -16.19 -21.69 8.91
C SER A 111 -16.65 -20.27 8.59
N TYR A 112 -17.88 -19.93 8.95
CA TYR A 112 -18.42 -18.59 8.81
C TYR A 112 -17.61 -17.57 9.64
N CYS A 113 -17.37 -17.83 10.91
CA CYS A 113 -16.56 -16.96 11.75
C CYS A 113 -15.15 -16.75 11.19
N ARG A 114 -14.51 -17.84 10.73
CA ARG A 114 -13.14 -17.81 10.18
C ARG A 114 -13.06 -17.00 8.90
N SER A 115 -14.02 -17.16 7.98
CA SER A 115 -14.08 -16.41 6.72
C SER A 115 -14.46 -14.94 6.91
N HIS A 116 -15.01 -14.57 8.07
CA HIS A 116 -15.43 -13.20 8.40
C HIS A 116 -14.52 -12.52 9.42
N GLY A 117 -13.23 -12.82 9.37
CA GLY A 117 -12.20 -12.06 10.07
C GLY A 117 -11.74 -12.59 11.43
N TYR A 118 -12.16 -13.81 11.83
CA TYR A 118 -11.76 -14.45 13.09
C TYR A 118 -11.08 -15.79 12.82
N PRO A 119 -9.83 -15.81 12.31
CA PRO A 119 -9.19 -17.03 11.78
C PRO A 119 -9.00 -18.14 12.80
N ALA A 120 -8.91 -17.78 14.10
CA ALA A 120 -8.78 -18.75 15.21
C ALA A 120 -10.11 -19.07 15.89
N ALA A 121 -11.24 -18.59 15.35
CA ALA A 121 -12.54 -18.87 15.94
C ALA A 121 -12.89 -20.36 15.84
N ALA A 122 -13.55 -20.87 16.87
CA ALA A 122 -14.13 -22.19 16.94
C ALA A 122 -15.49 -22.14 17.62
N VAL A 123 -16.45 -22.85 17.08
CA VAL A 123 -17.75 -23.09 17.74
C VAL A 123 -17.71 -24.49 18.34
N TYR A 124 -18.22 -24.63 19.52
CA TYR A 124 -18.28 -25.92 20.18
C TYR A 124 -19.60 -26.16 20.92
N LEU A 125 -19.91 -27.42 21.13
CA LEU A 125 -21.05 -27.88 21.92
C LEU A 125 -20.54 -28.11 23.35
N PRO A 126 -20.94 -27.27 24.35
CA PRO A 126 -20.59 -27.54 25.74
C PRO A 126 -21.32 -28.79 26.23
N PRO A 127 -20.79 -29.51 27.25
CA PRO A 127 -21.53 -30.58 27.93
C PRO A 127 -22.84 -30.01 28.46
N GLN A 128 -23.97 -30.59 28.00
CA GLN A 128 -25.31 -30.14 28.38
C GLN A 128 -26.31 -31.27 28.30
N GLU A 129 -27.34 -31.20 29.12
CA GLU A 129 -28.55 -31.99 28.97
C GLU A 129 -29.52 -31.17 28.10
N SER A 130 -29.88 -31.71 26.94
CA SER A 130 -30.82 -31.05 26.05
C SER A 130 -32.25 -31.39 26.52
N ALA A 131 -32.76 -30.61 27.46
CA ALA A 131 -34.17 -30.58 27.79
C ALA A 131 -34.93 -29.75 26.74
N ASP A 132 -36.09 -30.21 26.32
CA ASP A 132 -37.02 -29.45 25.45
C ASP A 132 -36.48 -29.07 24.06
N GLY A 133 -35.55 -29.87 23.49
CA GLY A 133 -35.05 -29.63 22.13
C GLY A 133 -34.17 -28.39 21.95
N VAL A 134 -33.74 -27.72 23.03
CA VAL A 134 -32.90 -26.53 22.97
C VAL A 134 -31.43 -26.94 23.07
N VAL A 135 -30.61 -26.51 22.10
CA VAL A 135 -29.16 -26.77 22.04
C VAL A 135 -28.38 -25.48 22.19
N VAL A 136 -27.50 -25.42 23.19
CA VAL A 136 -26.58 -24.29 23.41
C VAL A 136 -25.29 -24.54 22.64
N LEU A 137 -24.90 -23.57 21.82
CA LEU A 137 -23.60 -23.53 21.14
C LEU A 137 -22.79 -22.34 21.64
N ARG A 138 -21.49 -22.49 21.78
CA ARG A 138 -20.58 -21.42 22.24
C ARG A 138 -19.55 -21.10 21.19
N VAL A 139 -19.36 -19.80 20.94
CA VAL A 139 -18.31 -19.29 20.07
C VAL A 139 -17.10 -18.90 20.89
N LEU A 140 -15.96 -19.52 20.58
CA LEU A 140 -14.65 -19.08 21.04
C LEU A 140 -14.04 -18.24 19.94
N PRO A 141 -13.77 -16.94 20.15
CA PRO A 141 -13.22 -16.07 19.10
C PRO A 141 -11.76 -16.38 18.78
N GLY A 142 -11.07 -17.15 19.64
CA GLY A 142 -9.62 -17.33 19.62
C GLY A 142 -8.90 -16.08 20.13
N ARG A 143 -8.03 -16.25 21.13
CA ARG A 143 -7.22 -15.16 21.72
C ARG A 143 -5.74 -15.51 21.62
N TYR A 144 -4.87 -14.50 21.55
CA TYR A 144 -3.44 -14.73 21.62
C TYR A 144 -3.05 -15.24 23.02
N GLY A 145 -2.50 -16.44 23.11
CA GLY A 145 -1.84 -16.94 24.32
C GLY A 145 -0.37 -16.54 24.31
N GLU A 146 0.41 -17.17 23.44
CA GLU A 146 1.82 -16.89 23.25
C GLU A 146 2.07 -16.32 21.84
N ILE A 147 3.00 -15.35 21.73
CA ILE A 147 3.46 -14.80 20.46
C ILE A 147 4.96 -15.06 20.34
N ALA A 148 5.33 -15.97 19.46
CA ALA A 148 6.70 -16.37 19.16
C ALA A 148 7.16 -15.82 17.82
N ILE A 149 8.47 -15.58 17.67
CA ILE A 149 9.09 -15.13 16.42
C ILE A 149 10.16 -16.14 16.05
N GLU A 150 10.02 -16.74 14.87
CA GLU A 150 11.05 -17.56 14.20
C GLU A 150 11.66 -16.71 13.08
N ASN A 151 12.82 -16.13 13.38
CA ASN A 151 13.46 -15.16 12.49
C ASN A 151 14.67 -15.80 11.77
N ASN A 152 14.51 -16.04 10.47
CA ASN A 152 15.55 -16.54 9.58
C ASN A 152 16.09 -15.43 8.66
N SER A 153 15.79 -14.15 8.96
CA SER A 153 16.22 -12.99 8.19
C SER A 153 17.33 -12.20 8.92
N ARG A 154 17.88 -11.20 8.25
CA ARG A 154 18.81 -10.25 8.89
C ARG A 154 18.15 -9.23 9.80
N LEU A 155 16.81 -9.15 9.83
CA LEU A 155 16.10 -8.26 10.73
C LEU A 155 16.41 -8.63 12.19
N LYS A 156 16.83 -7.68 12.99
CA LYS A 156 17.08 -7.92 14.40
C LYS A 156 15.78 -8.33 15.11
N THR A 157 15.80 -9.43 15.85
CA THR A 157 14.60 -9.94 16.54
C THR A 157 13.93 -8.90 17.46
N PRO A 158 14.64 -8.01 18.19
CA PRO A 158 14.01 -6.93 18.94
C PRO A 158 13.21 -5.95 18.06
N VAL A 159 13.68 -5.70 16.81
CA VAL A 159 12.98 -4.85 15.85
C VAL A 159 11.71 -5.53 15.35
N ALA A 160 11.79 -6.82 14.98
CA ALA A 160 10.62 -7.61 14.61
C ALA A 160 9.56 -7.58 15.73
N ARG A 161 9.98 -7.78 16.98
CA ARG A 161 9.09 -7.70 18.14
C ARG A 161 8.45 -6.33 18.31
N ARG A 162 9.20 -5.25 18.08
CA ARG A 162 8.69 -3.87 18.10
C ARG A 162 7.64 -3.65 17.02
N ILE A 163 7.87 -4.13 15.80
CA ILE A 163 6.94 -3.99 14.67
C ILE A 163 5.58 -4.64 14.99
N ILE A 164 5.59 -5.85 15.55
CA ILE A 164 4.37 -6.60 15.87
C ILE A 164 3.80 -6.29 17.27
N ALA A 165 4.35 -5.33 18.01
CA ALA A 165 3.96 -5.02 19.40
C ALA A 165 2.50 -4.57 19.56
N GLY A 166 1.80 -4.31 18.46
CA GLY A 166 0.36 -4.09 18.44
C GLY A 166 -0.48 -5.34 18.72
N LEU A 167 0.11 -6.54 18.56
CA LEU A 167 -0.51 -7.81 18.92
C LEU A 167 -0.22 -8.11 20.39
N LYS A 168 -1.25 -8.27 21.20
CA LYS A 168 -1.12 -8.46 22.66
C LYS A 168 -1.74 -9.80 23.09
N ALA A 169 -1.15 -10.40 24.12
CA ALA A 169 -1.77 -11.53 24.79
C ALA A 169 -3.20 -11.17 25.25
N ASP A 170 -4.08 -12.14 25.23
CA ASP A 170 -5.51 -12.06 25.55
C ASP A 170 -6.38 -11.23 24.58
N ASP A 171 -5.78 -10.51 23.59
CA ASP A 171 -6.56 -9.89 22.52
C ASP A 171 -7.20 -10.95 21.63
N ILE A 172 -8.41 -10.66 21.11
CA ILE A 172 -9.06 -11.48 20.09
C ILE A 172 -8.21 -11.43 18.82
N ILE A 173 -7.97 -12.61 18.23
CA ILE A 173 -7.24 -12.75 16.97
C ILE A 173 -8.17 -12.35 15.84
N THR A 174 -7.83 -11.26 15.14
CA THR A 174 -8.52 -10.84 13.93
C THR A 174 -7.59 -10.89 12.72
N THR A 175 -8.12 -11.28 11.57
CA THR A 175 -7.38 -11.29 10.28
C THR A 175 -6.76 -9.92 10.02
N GLU A 176 -7.52 -8.84 10.24
CA GLU A 176 -7.06 -7.48 10.00
C GLU A 176 -5.80 -7.12 10.80
N LYS A 177 -5.82 -7.30 12.13
CA LYS A 177 -4.66 -6.98 12.98
C LYS A 177 -3.47 -7.88 12.65
N LEU A 178 -3.72 -9.16 12.37
CA LEU A 178 -2.67 -10.12 12.06
C LEU A 178 -2.02 -9.83 10.71
N GLU A 179 -2.80 -9.61 9.65
CA GLU A 179 -2.28 -9.25 8.34
C GLU A 179 -1.50 -7.93 8.39
N MET A 180 -2.01 -6.89 9.05
CA MET A 180 -1.28 -5.63 9.22
C MET A 180 0.09 -5.83 9.86
N ALA A 181 0.19 -6.66 10.89
CA ALA A 181 1.46 -6.95 11.54
C ALA A 181 2.42 -7.74 10.64
N LEU A 182 1.92 -8.72 9.90
CA LEU A 182 2.72 -9.52 8.96
C LEU A 182 3.21 -8.67 7.78
N TYR A 183 2.36 -7.83 7.20
CA TYR A 183 2.76 -6.91 6.13
C TYR A 183 3.80 -5.89 6.62
N ALA A 184 3.65 -5.35 7.84
CA ALA A 184 4.63 -4.44 8.39
C ALA A 184 6.03 -5.09 8.53
N VAL A 185 6.10 -6.37 8.87
CA VAL A 185 7.35 -7.14 8.89
C VAL A 185 7.86 -7.39 7.47
N SER A 186 6.98 -7.78 6.54
CA SER A 186 7.35 -8.02 5.15
C SER A 186 7.90 -6.77 4.47
N ASP A 187 7.29 -5.61 4.68
CA ASP A 187 7.74 -4.33 4.13
C ASP A 187 9.09 -3.90 4.69
N ALA A 188 9.34 -4.18 5.99
CA ALA A 188 10.61 -3.87 6.64
C ALA A 188 11.75 -4.77 6.18
N THR A 189 11.47 -6.00 5.77
CA THR A 189 12.49 -6.99 5.41
C THR A 189 12.66 -7.17 3.91
N GLY A 190 11.66 -6.80 3.10
CA GLY A 190 11.56 -7.23 1.70
C GLY A 190 11.31 -8.74 1.55
N ALA A 191 11.01 -9.44 2.66
CA ALA A 191 10.75 -10.86 2.75
C ALA A 191 9.29 -11.15 3.05
N ARG A 192 8.91 -12.42 2.85
CA ARG A 192 7.59 -12.90 3.25
C ARG A 192 7.56 -13.19 4.76
N ALA A 193 6.58 -12.64 5.45
CA ALA A 193 6.26 -13.01 6.82
C ALA A 193 5.02 -13.90 6.84
N VAL A 194 5.09 -15.02 7.56
CA VAL A 194 4.01 -16.00 7.68
C VAL A 194 3.59 -16.10 9.14
N GLY A 195 2.30 -15.95 9.42
CA GLY A 195 1.72 -16.17 10.73
C GLY A 195 1.12 -17.56 10.84
N VAL A 196 1.63 -18.40 11.73
CA VAL A 196 1.09 -19.74 12.01
C VAL A 196 0.38 -19.70 13.35
N LEU A 197 -0.93 -20.01 13.33
CA LEU A 197 -1.75 -20.17 14.53
C LEU A 197 -1.84 -21.64 14.88
N SER A 198 -1.41 -22.02 16.07
CA SER A 198 -1.52 -23.36 16.64
C SER A 198 -2.24 -23.33 17.99
N PRO A 199 -2.71 -24.48 18.51
CA PRO A 199 -3.36 -24.53 19.81
C PRO A 199 -2.50 -23.91 20.93
N GLY A 200 -3.09 -23.04 21.74
CA GLY A 200 -2.45 -22.47 22.91
C GLY A 200 -2.48 -23.43 24.11
N THR A 201 -1.81 -23.06 25.18
CA THR A 201 -1.79 -23.85 26.43
C THR A 201 -3.07 -23.72 27.25
N ALA A 202 -3.75 -22.57 27.18
CA ALA A 202 -5.01 -22.34 27.85
C ALA A 202 -6.19 -22.53 26.88
N PHE A 203 -7.33 -22.96 27.39
CA PHE A 203 -8.54 -23.14 26.59
C PHE A 203 -8.99 -21.82 25.94
N GLY A 204 -9.31 -21.87 24.64
CA GLY A 204 -9.71 -20.71 23.85
C GLY A 204 -8.57 -19.78 23.46
N THR A 205 -7.32 -20.17 23.70
CA THR A 205 -6.14 -19.42 23.25
C THR A 205 -5.42 -20.13 22.10
N SER A 206 -4.69 -19.33 21.29
CA SER A 206 -3.82 -19.78 20.23
C SER A 206 -2.42 -19.24 20.43
N LYS A 207 -1.42 -20.05 20.12
CA LYS A 207 -0.04 -19.60 19.94
C LYS A 207 0.13 -19.08 18.54
N LEU A 208 0.57 -17.82 18.41
CA LEU A 208 1.01 -17.26 17.13
C LEU A 208 2.52 -17.44 16.99
N THR A 209 2.96 -18.07 15.92
CA THR A 209 4.36 -18.10 15.50
C THR A 209 4.52 -17.27 14.24
N VAL A 210 5.22 -16.14 14.34
CA VAL A 210 5.58 -15.29 13.19
C VAL A 210 6.90 -15.80 12.63
N ARG A 211 6.84 -16.40 11.44
CA ARG A 211 8.02 -16.85 10.69
C ARG A 211 8.42 -15.76 9.71
N ILE A 212 9.67 -15.32 9.80
CA ILE A 212 10.27 -14.36 8.89
C ILE A 212 11.25 -15.14 8.03
N GLU A 213 10.92 -15.30 6.76
CA GLU A 213 11.73 -16.02 5.80
C GLU A 213 12.97 -15.21 5.42
N ASP A 214 13.98 -15.89 4.87
CA ASP A 214 15.14 -15.22 4.31
C ASP A 214 14.73 -14.40 3.07
N SER A 215 15.29 -13.21 2.93
CA SER A 215 14.84 -12.24 1.94
C SER A 215 15.79 -12.10 0.78
N LYS A 216 15.27 -11.68 -0.36
CA LYS A 216 16.09 -11.00 -1.36
C LYS A 216 16.59 -9.70 -0.74
N GLU A 217 17.91 -9.59 -0.58
CA GLU A 217 18.55 -8.42 0.04
C GLU A 217 18.37 -7.16 -0.79
N SER A 218 18.16 -7.29 -2.10
CA SER A 218 18.00 -6.16 -3.00
C SER A 218 17.05 -6.44 -4.17
N ASN A 219 16.56 -5.36 -4.75
CA ASN A 219 15.76 -5.36 -5.97
C ASN A 219 16.31 -4.33 -6.94
N THR A 220 16.80 -4.81 -8.08
CA THR A 220 17.31 -3.98 -9.17
C THR A 220 16.26 -3.88 -10.27
N VAL A 221 15.88 -2.66 -10.63
CA VAL A 221 14.95 -2.39 -11.75
C VAL A 221 15.67 -1.59 -12.81
N PHE A 222 15.72 -2.12 -14.02
CA PHE A 222 16.14 -1.41 -15.21
C PHE A 222 14.94 -1.21 -16.11
N TYR A 223 14.74 0.00 -16.63
CA TYR A 223 13.64 0.31 -17.54
C TYR A 223 14.05 1.29 -18.62
N VAL A 224 13.33 1.20 -19.76
CA VAL A 224 13.48 2.10 -20.90
C VAL A 224 12.09 2.62 -21.24
N GLU A 225 11.98 3.90 -21.44
CA GLU A 225 10.70 4.55 -21.76
C GLU A 225 10.88 5.66 -22.81
N ASN A 226 9.80 6.08 -23.45
CA ASN A 226 9.79 7.14 -24.46
C ASN A 226 8.95 8.36 -24.05
N TYR A 227 8.76 8.55 -22.73
CA TYR A 227 8.00 9.67 -22.16
C TYR A 227 8.83 10.96 -21.99
N GLY A 228 10.06 10.99 -22.51
CA GLY A 228 10.89 12.18 -22.45
C GLY A 228 10.46 13.25 -23.46
N SER A 229 10.73 14.54 -23.12
CA SER A 229 10.50 15.66 -24.03
C SER A 229 11.45 15.61 -25.24
N PRO A 230 11.00 16.00 -26.44
CA PRO A 230 11.88 16.15 -27.60
C PRO A 230 13.07 17.07 -27.34
N SER A 231 12.90 18.09 -26.49
CA SER A 231 13.92 19.07 -26.17
C SER A 231 15.00 18.59 -25.21
N THR A 232 14.70 17.65 -24.32
CA THR A 232 15.66 17.11 -23.34
C THR A 232 16.00 15.63 -23.54
N GLY A 233 15.40 15.01 -24.55
CA GLY A 233 15.60 13.62 -24.94
C GLY A 233 14.36 12.76 -24.74
N ARG A 234 13.84 12.25 -25.85
CA ARG A 234 12.59 11.45 -25.88
C ARG A 234 12.73 10.10 -25.20
N TYR A 235 13.85 9.41 -25.40
CA TYR A 235 14.10 8.11 -24.79
C TYR A 235 14.83 8.30 -23.47
N ARG A 236 14.31 7.64 -22.43
CA ARG A 236 14.89 7.68 -21.08
C ARG A 236 15.24 6.27 -20.64
N TYR A 237 16.34 6.17 -19.91
CA TYR A 237 16.90 4.93 -19.37
C TYR A 237 17.00 5.09 -17.86
N GLY A 238 16.35 4.22 -17.15
CA GLY A 238 16.35 4.24 -15.69
C GLY A 238 17.00 3.00 -15.09
N LEU A 239 17.70 3.19 -14.00
CA LEU A 239 18.22 2.13 -13.15
C LEU A 239 17.90 2.49 -11.72
N GLN A 240 17.31 1.56 -10.99
CA GLN A 240 17.03 1.70 -9.56
C GLN A 240 17.51 0.46 -8.83
N GLU A 241 18.18 0.67 -7.72
CA GLU A 241 18.54 -0.37 -6.75
C GLU A 241 17.84 -0.05 -5.43
N THR A 242 17.24 -1.06 -4.83
CA THR A 242 16.61 -0.98 -3.50
C THR A 242 17.18 -2.11 -2.65
N VAL A 243 17.82 -1.76 -1.54
CA VAL A 243 18.35 -2.69 -0.54
C VAL A 243 17.42 -2.64 0.67
N TYR A 244 16.88 -3.80 1.02
CA TYR A 244 16.01 -3.96 2.18
C TYR A 244 16.80 -4.37 3.40
N ASN A 245 16.43 -3.83 4.55
CA ASN A 245 16.97 -4.20 5.85
C ASN A 245 18.51 -4.18 5.88
N ALA A 246 19.11 -3.10 5.36
CA ALA A 246 20.54 -2.95 5.16
C ALA A 246 21.33 -3.03 6.47
N SER A 247 20.78 -2.46 7.56
CA SER A 247 21.43 -2.44 8.89
C SER A 247 20.81 -3.45 9.88
N GLY A 248 19.76 -4.15 9.50
CA GLY A 248 18.97 -5.02 10.39
C GLY A 248 17.94 -4.30 11.24
N GLU A 249 17.71 -3.01 11.00
CA GLU A 249 16.74 -2.19 11.75
C GLU A 249 15.40 -2.02 11.00
N GLY A 250 15.15 -2.82 9.95
CA GLY A 250 13.97 -2.69 9.07
C GLY A 250 14.07 -1.44 8.20
N ASP A 251 15.28 -1.08 7.82
CA ASP A 251 15.58 0.07 6.99
C ASP A 251 15.62 -0.29 5.51
N LYS A 252 15.39 0.70 4.66
CA LYS A 252 15.44 0.56 3.22
C LYS A 252 16.25 1.69 2.61
N VAL A 253 17.24 1.32 1.79
CA VAL A 253 18.04 2.24 0.99
C VAL A 253 17.62 2.09 -0.46
N SER A 254 17.24 3.17 -1.11
CA SER A 254 16.94 3.17 -2.54
C SER A 254 17.80 4.22 -3.22
N ALA A 255 18.47 3.85 -4.29
CA ALA A 255 19.21 4.78 -5.13
C ALA A 255 18.92 4.51 -6.59
N GLY A 256 18.93 5.56 -7.41
CA GLY A 256 18.67 5.38 -8.81
C GLY A 256 19.09 6.54 -9.68
N THR A 257 19.05 6.30 -10.96
CA THR A 257 19.36 7.29 -11.99
C THR A 257 18.35 7.19 -13.14
N LEU A 258 18.06 8.33 -13.74
CA LEU A 258 17.33 8.45 -14.99
C LEU A 258 18.15 9.34 -15.93
N ILE A 259 18.52 8.81 -17.07
CA ILE A 259 19.21 9.55 -18.12
C ILE A 259 18.43 9.51 -19.42
N SER A 260 18.48 10.56 -20.21
CA SER A 260 17.85 10.58 -21.54
C SER A 260 18.89 10.44 -22.66
N ASN A 261 18.40 10.12 -23.85
CA ASN A 261 19.19 10.19 -25.08
C ASN A 261 19.56 11.64 -25.50
N GLY A 262 19.03 12.64 -24.77
CA GLY A 262 19.42 14.05 -24.84
C GLY A 262 20.36 14.42 -23.70
N SER A 263 19.93 15.34 -22.87
CA SER A 263 20.78 15.93 -21.83
C SER A 263 20.22 15.84 -20.41
N LEU A 264 19.05 15.21 -20.24
CA LEU A 264 18.49 15.00 -18.91
C LEU A 264 19.30 13.96 -18.15
N ARG A 265 19.66 14.29 -16.92
CA ARG A 265 20.30 13.39 -15.95
C ARG A 265 19.68 13.64 -14.59
N ASN A 266 19.12 12.62 -13.98
CA ASN A 266 18.58 12.66 -12.64
C ASN A 266 19.19 11.54 -11.79
N PHE A 267 19.66 11.88 -10.60
CA PHE A 267 20.17 10.95 -9.59
C PHE A 267 19.41 11.17 -8.31
N TYR A 268 19.04 10.09 -7.63
CA TYR A 268 18.39 10.18 -6.33
C TYR A 268 18.88 9.09 -5.39
N ALA A 269 18.78 9.38 -4.09
CA ALA A 269 18.99 8.40 -3.02
C ALA A 269 18.00 8.69 -1.89
N ASN A 270 17.43 7.64 -1.33
CA ASN A 270 16.53 7.70 -0.19
C ASN A 270 16.94 6.67 0.86
N TYR A 271 16.81 7.04 2.10
CA TYR A 271 16.90 6.15 3.26
C TYR A 271 15.59 6.26 4.04
N GLU A 272 14.99 5.14 4.39
CA GLU A 272 13.84 5.09 5.27
C GLU A 272 14.00 3.94 6.28
N THR A 273 13.38 4.08 7.44
CA THR A 273 13.41 3.06 8.49
C THR A 273 12.08 2.98 9.21
N VAL A 274 11.76 1.81 9.73
CA VAL A 274 10.54 1.59 10.51
C VAL A 274 10.68 2.24 11.89
N VAL A 275 9.68 3.02 12.26
CA VAL A 275 9.59 3.68 13.56
C VAL A 275 8.34 3.21 14.31
N GLY A 276 8.46 2.98 15.62
CA GLY A 276 7.34 2.51 16.44
C GLY A 276 6.87 1.11 16.07
N HIS A 277 5.57 0.90 16.08
CA HIS A 277 4.88 -0.35 15.72
C HIS A 277 3.98 -0.16 14.50
N GLY A 278 3.53 -1.27 13.89
CA GLY A 278 2.51 -1.25 12.82
C GLY A 278 3.01 -0.77 11.47
N GLY A 279 4.33 -0.74 11.21
CA GLY A 279 4.89 -0.46 9.89
C GLY A 279 4.99 1.02 9.51
N THR A 280 4.85 1.95 10.45
CA THR A 280 5.12 3.38 10.20
C THR A 280 6.60 3.57 9.87
N THR A 281 6.90 4.32 8.80
CA THR A 281 8.27 4.64 8.38
C THR A 281 8.55 6.13 8.39
N LEU A 282 9.82 6.48 8.62
CA LEU A 282 10.37 7.82 8.41
C LEU A 282 11.59 7.71 7.54
N GLY A 283 11.80 8.68 6.65
CA GLY A 283 12.91 8.69 5.73
C GLY A 283 13.36 10.07 5.33
N VAL A 284 14.54 10.08 4.72
CA VAL A 284 15.16 11.25 4.10
C VAL A 284 15.55 10.92 2.67
N GLY A 285 15.52 11.91 1.80
CA GLY A 285 15.86 11.74 0.40
C GLY A 285 16.61 12.94 -0.15
N VAL A 286 17.42 12.68 -1.16
CA VAL A 286 18.08 13.68 -1.97
C VAL A 286 17.90 13.33 -3.45
N SER A 287 17.62 14.32 -4.27
CA SER A 287 17.59 14.17 -5.73
C SER A 287 18.28 15.36 -6.38
N ARG A 288 19.07 15.08 -7.41
CA ARG A 288 19.70 16.09 -8.24
C ARG A 288 19.41 15.81 -9.71
N MET A 289 18.84 16.81 -10.37
CA MET A 289 18.54 16.77 -11.79
C MET A 289 19.32 17.86 -12.51
N ASN A 290 19.79 17.53 -13.72
CA ASN A 290 20.39 18.49 -14.63
C ASN A 290 19.80 18.24 -16.02
N TYR A 291 19.56 19.31 -16.77
CA TYR A 291 19.11 19.23 -18.14
C TYR A 291 19.63 20.39 -18.97
N ARG A 292 19.68 20.21 -20.28
CA ARG A 292 19.91 21.25 -21.28
C ARG A 292 18.91 21.09 -22.38
N VAL A 293 18.31 22.19 -22.78
CA VAL A 293 17.34 22.20 -23.88
C VAL A 293 18.08 22.10 -25.22
N GLY A 294 17.70 21.11 -26.01
CA GLY A 294 18.27 20.81 -27.32
C GLY A 294 17.30 21.12 -28.46
N GLY A 295 17.54 20.52 -29.64
CA GLY A 295 16.71 20.70 -30.83
C GLY A 295 16.74 22.13 -31.36
N GLU A 296 15.60 22.61 -31.79
CA GLU A 296 15.44 23.98 -32.37
C GLU A 296 15.79 25.08 -31.35
N LEU A 297 15.57 24.80 -30.06
CA LEU A 297 15.84 25.74 -28.94
C LEU A 297 17.28 25.68 -28.44
N ALA A 298 18.14 24.81 -28.98
CA ALA A 298 19.54 24.70 -28.53
C ALA A 298 20.33 26.02 -28.63
N LYS A 299 19.97 26.89 -29.59
CA LYS A 299 20.63 28.17 -29.81
C LYS A 299 20.46 29.16 -28.66
N ILE A 300 19.39 29.07 -27.89
CA ILE A 300 19.18 29.97 -26.72
C ILE A 300 19.99 29.53 -25.52
N GLY A 301 20.56 28.31 -25.54
CA GLY A 301 21.40 27.80 -24.46
C GLY A 301 20.67 27.67 -23.14
N ALA A 302 19.40 27.28 -23.16
CA ALA A 302 18.62 27.06 -21.94
C ALA A 302 19.10 25.78 -21.24
N GLU A 303 19.48 25.90 -19.99
CA GLU A 303 19.90 24.78 -19.15
C GLU A 303 19.38 24.96 -17.71
N GLY A 304 19.18 23.86 -17.02
CA GLY A 304 18.70 23.90 -15.65
C GLY A 304 19.27 22.80 -14.78
N ASN A 305 19.27 23.08 -13.49
CA ASN A 305 19.56 22.10 -12.47
C ASN A 305 18.64 22.26 -11.27
N SER A 306 18.36 21.15 -10.61
CA SER A 306 17.51 21.11 -9.42
C SER A 306 18.17 20.24 -8.36
N LEU A 307 18.19 20.71 -7.12
CA LEU A 307 18.51 19.92 -5.94
C LEU A 307 17.26 19.88 -5.05
N THR A 308 16.79 18.68 -4.76
CA THR A 308 15.65 18.45 -3.86
C THR A 308 16.13 17.69 -2.62
N LEU A 309 15.78 18.19 -1.44
CA LEU A 309 15.92 17.50 -0.17
C LEU A 309 14.53 17.20 0.36
N THR A 310 14.31 15.96 0.78
CA THR A 310 13.01 15.48 1.24
C THR A 310 13.14 14.84 2.61
N VAL A 311 12.23 15.17 3.52
CA VAL A 311 11.95 14.38 4.72
C VAL A 311 10.54 13.83 4.54
N PHE A 312 10.37 12.53 4.67
CA PHE A 312 9.09 11.89 4.38
C PHE A 312 8.75 10.80 5.38
N GLY A 313 7.49 10.47 5.47
CA GLY A 313 7.02 9.35 6.25
C GLY A 313 5.75 8.77 5.67
N GLN A 314 5.45 7.55 6.10
CA GLN A 314 4.22 6.87 5.75
C GLN A 314 3.75 6.03 6.92
N ALA A 315 2.43 6.02 7.14
CA ALA A 315 1.78 5.24 8.17
C ALA A 315 0.65 4.42 7.56
N PRO A 316 0.67 3.08 7.67
CA PRO A 316 -0.46 2.26 7.27
C PRO A 316 -1.67 2.57 8.14
N LEU A 317 -2.80 2.95 7.52
CA LEU A 317 -4.10 3.01 8.19
C LEU A 317 -4.72 1.61 8.23
N TYR A 318 -4.60 0.89 7.13
CA TYR A 318 -4.75 -0.56 7.03
C TYR A 318 -3.90 -1.09 5.86
N HIS A 319 -3.41 -2.32 5.99
CA HIS A 319 -2.63 -3.01 4.96
C HIS A 319 -2.98 -4.49 5.00
N LEU A 320 -3.92 -4.87 4.15
CA LEU A 320 -4.50 -6.20 4.05
C LEU A 320 -4.27 -6.76 2.65
N THR A 321 -4.48 -8.05 2.48
CA THR A 321 -4.29 -8.73 1.19
C THR A 321 -5.14 -8.13 0.06
N GLU A 322 -6.40 -7.77 0.34
CA GLU A 322 -7.33 -7.28 -0.67
C GLU A 322 -7.43 -5.75 -0.72
N ARG A 323 -6.98 -5.06 0.32
CA ARG A 323 -7.07 -3.61 0.42
C ARG A 323 -5.96 -3.01 1.27
N SER A 324 -5.46 -1.88 0.84
CA SER A 324 -4.50 -1.10 1.63
C SER A 324 -4.82 0.39 1.58
N LEU A 325 -4.50 1.10 2.64
CA LEU A 325 -4.55 2.55 2.71
C LEU A 325 -3.40 3.04 3.57
N LEU A 326 -2.54 3.84 2.98
CA LEU A 326 -1.36 4.42 3.59
C LEU A 326 -1.55 5.94 3.65
N PHE A 327 -1.28 6.52 4.80
CA PHE A 327 -1.16 7.95 4.97
C PHE A 327 0.30 8.36 4.74
N ARG A 328 0.55 9.25 3.78
CA ARG A 328 1.87 9.81 3.46
C ARG A 328 1.95 11.25 3.88
N TYR A 329 3.12 11.66 4.34
CA TYR A 329 3.39 13.04 4.71
C TYR A 329 4.86 13.35 4.53
N GLY A 330 5.17 14.62 4.36
CA GLY A 330 6.56 15.02 4.24
C GLY A 330 6.75 16.51 3.98
N TYR A 331 8.02 16.84 3.88
CA TYR A 331 8.50 18.18 3.57
C TYR A 331 9.55 18.10 2.46
N ASN A 332 9.44 18.99 1.47
CA ASN A 332 10.42 19.15 0.41
C ASN A 332 11.02 20.55 0.45
N TYR A 333 12.32 20.59 0.35
CA TYR A 333 13.06 21.80 -0.05
C TYR A 333 13.63 21.57 -1.43
N ARG A 334 13.34 22.47 -2.38
CA ARG A 334 13.85 22.41 -3.74
C ARG A 334 14.52 23.72 -4.09
N ASN A 335 15.74 23.62 -4.61
CA ASN A 335 16.48 24.73 -5.18
C ASN A 335 16.64 24.49 -6.69
N LEU A 336 16.23 25.45 -7.50
CA LEU A 336 16.20 25.36 -8.95
C LEU A 336 16.99 26.53 -9.55
N ASN A 337 17.79 26.22 -10.56
CA ASN A 337 18.46 27.21 -11.40
C ASN A 337 18.09 26.90 -12.84
N ASP A 338 17.54 27.88 -13.54
CA ASP A 338 17.12 27.82 -14.96
C ASP A 338 17.82 28.98 -15.69
N ASP A 339 18.94 28.72 -16.33
CA ASP A 339 19.82 29.69 -16.95
C ASP A 339 19.61 29.71 -18.47
N ILE A 340 19.68 30.88 -19.09
CA ILE A 340 19.73 31.07 -20.54
C ILE A 340 21.09 31.63 -20.89
N THR A 341 22.04 30.75 -21.16
CA THR A 341 23.46 31.10 -21.34
C THR A 341 23.71 31.97 -22.59
N GLY A 342 22.88 31.83 -23.62
CA GLY A 342 22.94 32.67 -24.83
C GLY A 342 22.66 34.17 -24.60
N TYR A 343 22.05 34.52 -23.47
CA TYR A 343 21.70 35.86 -23.09
C TYR A 343 22.24 36.31 -21.74
N ASP A 344 23.10 35.49 -21.11
CA ASP A 344 23.64 35.66 -19.72
C ASP A 344 22.54 35.89 -18.66
N LEU A 345 21.38 35.21 -18.86
CA LEU A 345 20.26 35.27 -17.91
C LEU A 345 20.36 34.13 -16.92
N LYS A 346 20.36 34.45 -15.64
CA LYS A 346 20.46 33.51 -14.53
C LYS A 346 19.18 33.46 -13.73
N GLY A 347 18.47 32.33 -13.83
CA GLY A 347 17.24 32.04 -13.12
C GLY A 347 17.48 31.28 -11.84
N LYS A 348 17.14 31.87 -10.69
CA LYS A 348 17.21 31.20 -9.40
C LYS A 348 15.86 31.26 -8.72
N LYS A 349 15.39 30.13 -8.24
CA LYS A 349 14.15 30.01 -7.47
C LYS A 349 14.25 28.87 -6.46
N HIS A 350 13.49 28.94 -5.40
CA HIS A 350 13.39 27.87 -4.44
C HIS A 350 11.94 27.61 -4.02
N THR A 351 11.66 26.38 -3.61
CA THR A 351 10.36 26.04 -3.03
C THR A 351 10.53 25.33 -1.69
N HIS A 352 9.63 25.63 -0.79
CA HIS A 352 9.41 24.90 0.45
C HIS A 352 7.99 24.37 0.41
N SER A 353 7.80 23.06 0.61
CA SER A 353 6.47 22.49 0.62
C SER A 353 6.30 21.43 1.69
N ILE A 354 5.13 21.43 2.32
CA ILE A 354 4.66 20.36 3.19
C ILE A 354 3.53 19.65 2.45
N TYR A 355 3.53 18.34 2.47
CA TYR A 355 2.47 17.57 1.85
C TYR A 355 1.92 16.50 2.79
N ALA A 356 0.63 16.21 2.59
CA ALA A 356 -0.05 15.08 3.21
C ALA A 356 -0.97 14.42 2.17
N GLY A 357 -1.02 13.10 2.17
CA GLY A 357 -1.79 12.38 1.16
C GLY A 357 -2.16 10.97 1.59
N LEU A 358 -3.02 10.37 0.80
CA LEU A 358 -3.46 8.98 0.94
C LEU A 358 -3.06 8.21 -0.31
N VAL A 359 -2.59 6.98 -0.12
CA VAL A 359 -2.33 6.03 -1.20
C VAL A 359 -3.01 4.72 -0.84
N GLY A 360 -3.82 4.21 -1.74
CA GLY A 360 -4.58 3.00 -1.47
C GLY A 360 -4.68 2.08 -2.68
N MET A 361 -4.96 0.82 -2.37
CA MET A 361 -5.29 -0.21 -3.33
C MET A 361 -6.50 -0.97 -2.82
N GLN A 362 -7.40 -1.36 -3.72
CA GLN A 362 -8.53 -2.22 -3.41
C GLN A 362 -8.75 -3.22 -4.53
N GLN A 363 -8.76 -4.51 -4.18
CA GLN A 363 -9.23 -5.57 -5.07
C GLN A 363 -10.72 -5.78 -4.87
N MET A 364 -11.44 -5.85 -5.97
CA MET A 364 -12.89 -6.08 -5.98
C MET A 364 -13.20 -7.43 -6.60
N GLN A 365 -14.37 -7.96 -6.29
CA GLN A 365 -14.87 -9.17 -6.94
C GLN A 365 -14.94 -8.96 -8.46
N GLY A 366 -14.69 -10.03 -9.23
CA GLY A 366 -14.67 -9.95 -10.69
C GLY A 366 -13.34 -9.53 -11.30
N GLY A 367 -12.25 -9.43 -10.51
CA GLY A 367 -10.90 -9.18 -11.00
C GLY A 367 -10.58 -7.70 -11.27
N LEU A 368 -11.34 -6.77 -10.72
CA LEU A 368 -11.05 -5.34 -10.75
C LEU A 368 -10.12 -4.97 -9.61
N THR A 369 -8.98 -4.35 -9.93
CA THR A 369 -8.08 -3.73 -8.96
C THR A 369 -8.07 -2.22 -9.15
N LEU A 370 -8.37 -1.47 -8.11
CA LEU A 370 -8.33 -0.02 -8.09
C LEU A 370 -7.14 0.44 -7.24
N ASN A 371 -6.21 1.18 -7.86
CA ASN A 371 -5.16 1.92 -7.16
C ASN A 371 -5.49 3.40 -7.21
N TYR A 372 -5.34 4.10 -6.11
CA TYR A 372 -5.63 5.52 -6.02
C TYR A 372 -4.66 6.24 -5.11
N SER A 373 -4.42 7.51 -5.43
CA SER A 373 -3.64 8.40 -4.57
C SER A 373 -4.22 9.80 -4.55
N THR A 374 -4.05 10.48 -3.43
CA THR A 374 -4.32 11.91 -3.29
C THR A 374 -3.16 12.57 -2.58
N ASN A 375 -2.84 13.80 -2.94
CA ASN A 375 -1.79 14.56 -2.30
C ASN A 375 -2.18 16.02 -2.18
N LEU A 376 -2.27 16.54 -0.96
CA LEU A 376 -2.48 17.94 -0.66
C LEU A 376 -1.14 18.57 -0.30
N THR A 377 -0.72 19.57 -1.06
CA THR A 377 0.55 20.27 -0.86
C THR A 377 0.30 21.73 -0.53
N ILE A 378 0.92 22.20 0.54
CA ILE A 378 1.03 23.63 0.89
C ILE A 378 2.48 24.01 0.66
N GLY A 379 2.72 24.91 -0.29
CA GLY A 379 4.06 25.32 -0.65
C GLY A 379 4.24 26.84 -0.68
N LYS A 380 5.50 27.25 -0.70
CA LYS A 380 5.92 28.63 -0.88
C LYS A 380 7.01 28.68 -1.94
N LEU A 381 6.79 29.47 -2.98
CA LEU A 381 7.76 29.77 -4.04
C LEU A 381 8.48 31.06 -3.72
N GLY A 382 9.80 31.08 -3.78
CA GLY A 382 10.66 32.24 -3.79
C GLY A 382 11.33 32.43 -5.14
N LEU A 383 11.32 33.64 -5.68
CA LEU A 383 11.97 34.03 -6.93
C LEU A 383 13.22 34.87 -6.62
N ASP A 384 14.39 34.23 -6.65
CA ASP A 384 15.63 34.78 -6.08
C ASP A 384 16.40 35.70 -7.02
N SER A 385 16.10 35.65 -8.33
CA SER A 385 16.77 36.51 -9.33
C SER A 385 15.83 37.49 -9.97
N ALA A 386 16.38 38.61 -10.50
CA ALA A 386 15.59 39.58 -11.25
C ALA A 386 14.94 38.95 -12.49
N TYR A 387 15.65 38.07 -13.16
CA TYR A 387 15.16 37.35 -14.33
C TYR A 387 13.92 36.48 -13.98
N THR A 388 13.97 35.69 -12.91
CA THR A 388 12.82 34.85 -12.52
C THR A 388 11.60 35.67 -12.10
N ARG A 389 11.80 36.86 -11.49
CA ARG A 389 10.68 37.76 -11.16
C ARG A 389 10.02 38.35 -12.41
N VAL A 390 10.80 38.77 -13.40
CA VAL A 390 10.27 39.26 -14.68
C VAL A 390 9.53 38.14 -15.41
N LEU A 391 10.12 36.97 -15.49
CA LEU A 391 9.50 35.79 -16.14
C LEU A 391 8.23 35.36 -15.40
N GLY A 392 8.25 35.38 -14.08
CA GLY A 392 7.08 35.10 -13.25
C GLY A 392 5.94 36.09 -13.49
N ALA A 393 6.23 37.36 -13.60
CA ALA A 393 5.23 38.39 -13.93
C ALA A 393 4.62 38.17 -15.33
N LEU A 394 5.42 37.77 -16.33
CA LEU A 394 4.96 37.50 -17.69
C LEU A 394 4.07 36.22 -17.74
N ASN A 395 4.40 35.19 -16.97
CA ASN A 395 3.66 33.94 -16.90
C ASN A 395 2.54 33.95 -15.85
N HIS A 396 2.26 35.09 -15.22
CA HIS A 396 1.30 35.22 -14.12
C HIS A 396 1.61 34.25 -12.95
N THR A 397 2.88 33.91 -12.76
CA THR A 397 3.38 33.13 -11.62
C THR A 397 3.98 34.05 -10.61
N GLU A 398 3.29 34.28 -9.50
CA GLU A 398 3.75 35.21 -8.46
C GLU A 398 4.50 34.45 -7.37
N GLU A 399 5.52 35.11 -6.81
CA GLU A 399 6.15 34.68 -5.57
C GLU A 399 5.11 34.53 -4.44
N GLY A 400 5.25 33.54 -3.58
CA GLY A 400 4.38 33.36 -2.41
C GLY A 400 3.82 31.96 -2.23
N SER A 401 2.83 31.85 -1.36
CA SER A 401 2.26 30.57 -0.96
C SER A 401 1.22 30.07 -1.96
N TYR A 402 1.16 28.75 -2.14
CA TYR A 402 0.19 28.07 -2.96
C TYR A 402 -0.36 26.83 -2.22
N LEU A 403 -1.57 26.44 -2.60
CA LEU A 403 -2.20 25.19 -2.23
C LEU A 403 -2.41 24.38 -3.51
N LYS A 404 -2.01 23.11 -3.50
CA LYS A 404 -2.13 22.20 -4.64
C LYS A 404 -2.75 20.88 -4.16
N LEU A 405 -3.74 20.39 -4.87
CA LEU A 405 -4.34 19.07 -4.69
C LEU A 405 -4.10 18.26 -5.96
N GLU A 406 -3.53 17.09 -5.81
CA GLU A 406 -3.31 16.11 -6.86
C GLU A 406 -4.10 14.84 -6.52
N ALA A 407 -4.68 14.21 -7.53
CA ALA A 407 -5.39 12.95 -7.38
C ALA A 407 -5.17 12.06 -8.60
N ASP A 408 -4.86 10.80 -8.36
CA ASP A 408 -4.66 9.77 -9.37
C ASP A 408 -5.51 8.55 -9.06
N ALA A 409 -6.03 7.91 -10.09
CA ALA A 409 -6.72 6.64 -9.99
C ALA A 409 -6.36 5.76 -11.19
N THR A 410 -6.03 4.51 -10.94
CA THR A 410 -5.77 3.51 -11.96
C THR A 410 -6.61 2.28 -11.68
N ALA A 411 -7.51 1.95 -12.61
CA ALA A 411 -8.32 0.76 -12.55
C ALA A 411 -7.77 -0.28 -13.54
N VAL A 412 -7.52 -1.49 -13.05
CA VAL A 412 -7.09 -2.63 -13.84
C VAL A 412 -8.17 -3.70 -13.75
N GLN A 413 -8.84 -3.98 -14.87
CA GLN A 413 -9.85 -5.03 -14.97
C GLN A 413 -9.27 -6.23 -15.72
N ARG A 414 -9.18 -7.36 -15.06
CA ARG A 414 -8.83 -8.63 -15.72
C ARG A 414 -10.01 -9.13 -16.52
N LEU A 415 -9.82 -9.26 -17.84
CA LEU A 415 -10.84 -9.73 -18.77
C LEU A 415 -10.68 -11.22 -19.13
N GLY A 416 -9.57 -11.83 -18.72
CA GLY A 416 -9.26 -13.23 -18.99
C GLY A 416 -7.84 -13.58 -18.53
N ASN A 417 -7.34 -14.72 -18.99
CA ASN A 417 -6.03 -15.21 -18.57
C ASN A 417 -4.83 -14.44 -19.18
N MET A 418 -5.05 -13.68 -20.25
CA MET A 418 -3.99 -12.99 -21.00
C MET A 418 -4.33 -11.54 -21.36
N THR A 419 -5.44 -11.00 -20.83
CA THR A 419 -5.90 -9.65 -21.23
C THR A 419 -6.36 -8.89 -20.00
N ASP A 420 -5.74 -7.73 -19.77
CA ASP A 420 -6.15 -6.76 -18.76
C ASP A 420 -6.57 -5.46 -19.46
N PHE A 421 -7.65 -4.85 -18.98
CA PHE A 421 -8.06 -3.51 -19.37
C PHE A 421 -7.59 -2.53 -18.30
N LEU A 422 -6.83 -1.50 -18.70
CA LEU A 422 -6.29 -0.47 -17.82
C LEU A 422 -6.94 0.88 -18.12
N PHE A 423 -7.47 1.52 -17.09
CA PHE A 423 -7.98 2.89 -17.14
C PHE A 423 -7.21 3.73 -16.12
N LYS A 424 -6.67 4.89 -16.55
CA LYS A 424 -5.97 5.83 -15.69
C LYS A 424 -6.61 7.21 -15.76
N LEU A 425 -6.84 7.83 -14.61
CA LEU A 425 -7.34 9.18 -14.44
C LEU A 425 -6.39 9.93 -13.51
N SER A 426 -5.98 11.11 -13.92
CA SER A 426 -5.13 12.00 -13.12
C SER A 426 -5.67 13.42 -13.17
N GLY A 427 -5.55 14.16 -12.06
CA GLY A 427 -6.03 15.53 -11.97
C GLY A 427 -5.26 16.36 -10.97
N GLN A 428 -5.14 17.65 -11.26
CA GLN A 428 -4.53 18.65 -10.39
C GLN A 428 -5.42 19.88 -10.28
N MET A 429 -5.51 20.43 -9.08
CA MET A 429 -6.15 21.71 -8.77
C MET A 429 -5.18 22.56 -7.94
N ALA A 430 -5.08 23.84 -8.25
CA ALA A 430 -4.24 24.76 -7.51
C ALA A 430 -4.99 26.03 -7.16
N SER A 431 -4.59 26.69 -6.06
CA SER A 431 -5.16 27.96 -5.59
C SER A 431 -4.75 29.17 -6.44
N ARG A 432 -3.70 29.02 -7.26
CA ARG A 432 -3.13 30.03 -8.14
C ARG A 432 -2.41 29.39 -9.32
N ASN A 433 -1.93 30.16 -10.28
CA ASN A 433 -1.02 29.67 -11.30
C ASN A 433 0.27 29.22 -10.63
N LEU A 434 0.67 27.99 -10.95
CA LEU A 434 1.87 27.39 -10.42
C LEU A 434 3.09 27.73 -11.30
N ASP A 435 4.27 27.66 -10.72
CA ASP A 435 5.51 27.64 -11.48
C ASP A 435 5.61 26.30 -12.24
N SER A 436 6.26 26.31 -13.41
CA SER A 436 6.45 25.10 -14.22
C SER A 436 7.05 23.92 -13.48
N SER A 437 7.78 24.15 -12.40
CA SER A 437 8.33 23.10 -11.53
C SER A 437 7.30 22.43 -10.62
N GLU A 438 6.09 22.98 -10.51
CA GLU A 438 4.99 22.50 -9.66
C GLU A 438 3.73 22.15 -10.48
N GLU A 439 3.77 22.34 -11.79
CA GLU A 439 2.66 21.99 -12.68
C GLU A 439 2.54 20.47 -12.87
N PHE A 440 1.37 20.06 -13.33
CA PHE A 440 1.02 18.68 -13.63
C PHE A 440 1.45 18.30 -15.05
N TYR A 441 2.17 17.17 -15.19
CA TYR A 441 2.69 16.68 -16.46
C TYR A 441 2.26 15.26 -16.76
#